data_ceef1cb2045396c14f57a5f5ced5267a
#
_entry.id   ceef1cb2045396c14f57a5f5ced5267a
#
_cell.length_a   1.000
_cell.length_b   1.000
_cell.length_c   1.000
_cell.angle_alpha   90.00
_cell.angle_beta   90.00
_cell.angle_gamma   90.00
#
_symmetry.space_group_name_H-M   'P 1'
#
loop_
_entity.id
_entity.type
_entity.pdbx_description
1 polymer ?
#
loop_
_entity_poly.entity_id
_entity_poly.type
_entity_poly.pdbx_seq_one_letter_code
_entity_poly.pdbx_strand_id
1 'polypeptide(L)'
;MDMIRYDIGLVYRSNHNYGANLTHYALANYLLKQNNSILLIDMPSGLALSLPLDRDDPFELFGCNPYIFINSLEDIDQHNLGEKAIYVWRAKHIWELDKANELCQMFLVGSDQLWRSYFLIGSGYYSLLGWVAEGKYRASYSTSFGTDSFEGDDIEIRTVGNLLGEFNRISIREKSGVQIVNNLSGVKAKWVVDPVFLLGEEDYSKLIINDNNEYNIGFYILDFTDSKICFLERQIEIYNYSCAGYTDAMVQKTMDDKLAKYLLISKTVESWITMIKKSKFVITDSFHGMCFAIIFHKPFVVIADENIQRGFTRIQELLNRLGLENHIVSNEELNNVCLEDYEDINYKVIDRILNNCINESKMWLNETVSEGLATECNSIRCNDCWNKFSESKYLEHMRKRNSISNIISDRFSCCEKYVIWGTGNIFSEYSSAVIEETSPIYVVDNNKDKWGKIYCNYLECKSPECLYTEDVVVIILVESEYVSNSIINQLKKYNIGKYITYSEISEKR
;
A
#
# COMPACT_ATOMS: atom_id res chain seq x y z
N MET A 1 29.69 -10.93 -15.53
CA MET A 1 28.63 -11.43 -14.61
C MET A 1 28.63 -10.46 -13.46
N ASP A 2 27.79 -9.45 -13.52
CA ASP A 2 27.82 -8.40 -12.54
C ASP A 2 26.95 -8.78 -11.35
N MET A 3 27.42 -8.38 -10.22
CA MET A 3 27.16 -8.94 -8.91
C MET A 3 25.69 -8.78 -8.50
N ILE A 4 25.05 -9.89 -8.18
CA ILE A 4 23.92 -9.90 -7.27
C ILE A 4 24.33 -9.10 -6.02
N ARG A 5 23.56 -8.08 -5.69
CA ARG A 5 23.88 -7.10 -4.63
C ARG A 5 23.01 -7.27 -3.40
N TYR A 6 21.84 -7.86 -3.59
CA TYR A 6 20.88 -8.09 -2.53
C TYR A 6 20.52 -9.56 -2.45
N ASP A 7 20.45 -10.06 -1.24
CA ASP A 7 20.00 -11.43 -0.98
C ASP A 7 18.53 -11.58 -1.38
N ILE A 8 17.69 -10.60 -1.02
CA ILE A 8 16.24 -10.68 -1.18
C ILE A 8 15.69 -9.41 -1.82
N GLY A 9 15.01 -9.56 -2.95
CA GLY A 9 14.06 -8.59 -3.48
C GLY A 9 12.71 -8.76 -2.77
N LEU A 10 12.39 -7.88 -1.83
CA LEU A 10 11.13 -7.92 -1.08
C LEU A 10 10.08 -7.07 -1.79
N VAL A 11 9.08 -7.75 -2.36
CA VAL A 11 8.02 -7.14 -3.16
C VAL A 11 6.82 -6.83 -2.30
N TYR A 12 6.37 -5.58 -2.33
CA TYR A 12 5.21 -5.13 -1.60
C TYR A 12 4.52 -3.97 -2.34
N ARG A 13 3.43 -3.49 -1.79
CA ARG A 13 2.73 -2.30 -2.28
C ARG A 13 2.64 -1.28 -1.16
N SER A 14 3.21 -0.11 -1.38
CA SER A 14 3.02 1.02 -0.48
C SER A 14 1.57 1.48 -0.48
N ASN A 15 1.06 1.88 0.66
CA ASN A 15 -0.26 2.47 0.81
C ASN A 15 -0.31 3.35 2.07
N HIS A 16 -1.38 4.14 2.22
CA HIS A 16 -1.56 5.04 3.37
C HIS A 16 -2.13 4.36 4.62
N ASN A 17 -2.12 3.03 4.69
CA ASN A 17 -2.56 2.28 5.86
C ASN A 17 -1.38 2.03 6.81
N TYR A 18 -1.49 2.48 8.06
CA TYR A 18 -0.44 2.33 9.08
C TYR A 18 -0.04 0.87 9.31
N GLY A 19 -1.04 -0.01 9.39
CA GLY A 19 -0.80 -1.44 9.59
C GLY A 19 -0.07 -2.09 8.42
N ALA A 20 -0.45 -1.77 7.17
CA ALA A 20 0.23 -2.29 5.99
C ALA A 20 1.69 -1.81 5.93
N ASN A 21 1.98 -0.54 6.31
CA ASN A 21 3.35 -0.05 6.40
C ASN A 21 4.16 -0.80 7.48
N LEU A 22 3.53 -1.13 8.59
CA LEU A 22 4.19 -1.90 9.66
C LEU A 22 4.42 -3.37 9.28
N THR A 23 3.65 -3.96 8.37
CA THR A 23 3.91 -5.34 7.91
C THR A 23 5.21 -5.45 7.13
N HIS A 24 5.44 -4.59 6.15
CA HIS A 24 6.70 -4.65 5.40
C HIS A 24 7.89 -4.16 6.22
N TYR A 25 7.70 -3.16 7.10
CA TYR A 25 8.70 -2.76 8.09
C TYR A 25 9.13 -3.95 8.95
N ALA A 26 8.17 -4.70 9.49
CA ALA A 26 8.44 -5.84 10.34
C ALA A 26 9.16 -6.98 9.59
N LEU A 27 8.68 -7.32 8.39
CA LEU A 27 9.30 -8.37 7.57
C LEU A 27 10.73 -8.01 7.20
N ALA A 28 10.95 -6.80 6.67
CA ALA A 28 12.28 -6.34 6.30
C ALA A 28 13.24 -6.30 7.48
N ASN A 29 12.83 -5.75 8.64
CA ASN A 29 13.67 -5.71 9.84
C ASN A 29 13.97 -7.11 10.39
N TYR A 30 13.00 -8.03 10.33
CA TYR A 30 13.27 -9.41 10.71
C TYR A 30 14.35 -10.03 9.82
N LEU A 31 14.24 -9.89 8.51
CA LEU A 31 15.22 -10.43 7.54
C LEU A 31 16.60 -9.78 7.70
N LEU A 32 16.66 -8.46 7.93
CA LEU A 32 17.92 -7.76 8.25
C LEU A 32 18.59 -8.30 9.51
N LYS A 33 17.81 -8.63 10.56
CA LYS A 33 18.33 -9.26 11.80
C LYS A 33 18.91 -10.65 11.52
N GLN A 34 18.47 -11.33 10.47
CA GLN A 34 19.02 -12.60 10.01
C GLN A 34 20.25 -12.42 9.09
N ASN A 35 20.80 -11.20 9.01
CA ASN A 35 21.95 -10.81 8.18
C ASN A 35 21.72 -10.87 6.67
N ASN A 36 20.50 -10.77 6.19
CA ASN A 36 20.20 -10.65 4.77
C ASN A 36 20.27 -9.18 4.33
N SER A 37 20.72 -8.92 3.13
CA SER A 37 20.59 -7.64 2.44
C SER A 37 19.25 -7.57 1.69
N ILE A 38 18.52 -6.44 1.83
CA ILE A 38 17.15 -6.32 1.37
C ILE A 38 17.01 -5.16 0.40
N LEU A 39 16.45 -5.44 -0.78
CA LEU A 39 15.90 -4.42 -1.67
C LEU A 39 14.36 -4.49 -1.60
N LEU A 40 13.74 -3.46 -1.05
CA LEU A 40 12.30 -3.27 -1.18
C LEU A 40 11.98 -2.85 -2.63
N ILE A 41 11.12 -3.62 -3.29
CA ILE A 41 10.67 -3.34 -4.65
C ILE A 41 9.22 -2.88 -4.54
N ASP A 42 9.02 -1.58 -4.68
CA ASP A 42 7.69 -0.98 -4.62
C ASP A 42 7.01 -1.02 -5.99
N MET A 43 5.68 -1.04 -5.98
CA MET A 43 4.91 -1.07 -7.20
C MET A 43 5.18 0.17 -8.06
N PRO A 44 5.39 0.00 -9.38
CA PRO A 44 5.61 1.13 -10.28
C PRO A 44 4.47 2.16 -10.19
N SER A 45 4.83 3.44 -10.16
CA SER A 45 3.89 4.54 -9.98
C SER A 45 2.81 4.63 -11.09
N GLY A 46 3.11 4.17 -12.29
CA GLY A 46 2.16 4.14 -13.42
C GLY A 46 1.09 3.05 -13.33
N LEU A 47 1.24 2.07 -12.41
CA LEU A 47 0.23 1.05 -12.12
C LEU A 47 -0.57 1.36 -10.86
N ALA A 48 -0.09 2.26 -10.04
CA ALA A 48 -0.88 2.76 -8.94
C ALA A 48 -2.11 3.42 -9.56
N LEU A 49 -3.22 2.67 -9.57
CA LEU A 49 -4.50 3.24 -9.90
C LEU A 49 -4.61 4.57 -9.18
N SER A 50 -4.54 5.59 -9.92
CA SER A 50 -4.97 6.98 -9.86
C SER A 50 -5.77 7.43 -8.64
N LEU A 51 -5.45 6.98 -7.50
CA LEU A 51 -5.74 7.75 -6.33
C LEU A 51 -4.69 8.86 -6.31
N PRO A 52 -5.11 10.13 -6.30
CA PRO A 52 -4.16 11.18 -5.98
C PRO A 52 -3.40 10.68 -4.76
N LEU A 53 -2.09 10.70 -4.82
CA LEU A 53 -1.29 10.64 -3.61
C LEU A 53 -1.73 11.88 -2.83
N ASP A 54 -2.81 11.68 -2.08
CA ASP A 54 -3.39 12.70 -1.22
C ASP A 54 -2.46 12.77 -0.03
N ARG A 55 -1.41 13.54 -0.18
CA ARG A 55 -0.32 13.78 0.76
C ARG A 55 0.72 12.66 0.81
N ASP A 56 1.96 13.10 0.82
CA ASP A 56 3.14 12.43 1.34
C ASP A 56 3.32 10.98 0.85
N ASP A 57 4.45 10.70 0.29
CA ASP A 57 4.85 9.33 -0.05
C ASP A 57 4.47 8.41 1.12
N PRO A 58 3.83 7.24 0.91
CA PRO A 58 3.49 6.31 2.00
C PRO A 58 4.64 6.00 2.95
N PHE A 59 5.89 6.15 2.48
CA PHE A 59 7.09 6.06 3.32
C PHE A 59 7.29 7.26 4.24
N GLU A 60 6.74 8.43 3.91
CA GLU A 60 6.73 9.61 4.78
C GLU A 60 5.78 9.48 5.97
N LEU A 61 4.95 8.42 5.99
CA LEU A 61 4.22 8.04 7.19
C LEU A 61 5.13 7.63 8.35
N PHE A 62 6.40 7.29 8.07
CA PHE A 62 7.39 7.13 9.12
C PHE A 62 8.07 8.47 9.40
N GLY A 63 7.87 9.04 10.57
CA GLY A 63 8.54 10.28 11.00
C GLY A 63 10.05 10.14 11.12
N CYS A 64 10.57 8.92 11.34
CA CYS A 64 12.00 8.59 11.42
C CYS A 64 12.56 7.96 10.14
N ASN A 65 11.90 8.02 9.04
CA ASN A 65 12.19 7.39 7.74
C ASN A 65 13.31 6.32 7.77
N PRO A 66 13.00 5.03 7.99
CA PRO A 66 14.01 3.97 8.11
C PRO A 66 14.53 3.48 6.74
N TYR A 67 14.15 4.15 5.65
CA TYR A 67 14.37 3.70 4.29
C TYR A 67 15.36 4.58 3.54
N ILE A 68 16.16 3.96 2.67
CA ILE A 68 17.04 4.65 1.72
C ILE A 68 16.47 4.45 0.33
N PHE A 69 16.05 5.55 -0.31
CA PHE A 69 15.48 5.51 -1.65
C PHE A 69 16.55 5.47 -2.72
N ILE A 70 16.35 4.58 -3.69
CA ILE A 70 17.16 4.45 -4.90
C ILE A 70 16.32 4.98 -6.06
N ASN A 71 16.73 6.11 -6.63
CA ASN A 71 15.99 6.75 -7.72
C ASN A 71 16.33 6.12 -9.09
N SER A 72 17.54 5.58 -9.23
CA SER A 72 17.97 4.82 -10.41
C SER A 72 18.80 3.62 -9.98
N LEU A 73 18.86 2.59 -10.84
CA LEU A 73 19.71 1.42 -10.56
C LEU A 73 21.20 1.77 -10.58
N GLU A 74 21.56 2.87 -11.24
CA GLU A 74 22.93 3.43 -11.29
C GLU A 74 23.35 4.03 -9.94
N ASP A 75 22.39 4.51 -9.13
CA ASP A 75 22.65 5.04 -7.79
C ASP A 75 23.10 3.93 -6.82
N ILE A 76 22.80 2.67 -7.12
CA ILE A 76 23.20 1.52 -6.30
C ILE A 76 24.74 1.41 -6.20
N ASP A 77 25.48 1.82 -7.24
CA ASP A 77 26.95 1.78 -7.24
C ASP A 77 27.57 2.77 -6.24
N GLN A 78 26.83 3.79 -5.84
CA GLN A 78 27.31 4.84 -4.95
C GLN A 78 27.07 4.52 -3.47
N HIS A 79 26.24 3.53 -3.17
CA HIS A 79 25.88 3.18 -1.79
C HIS A 79 26.77 2.04 -1.29
N ASN A 80 27.43 2.30 -0.17
CA ASN A 80 28.22 1.27 0.52
C ASN A 80 27.27 0.26 1.17
N LEU A 81 27.10 -0.92 0.55
CA LEU A 81 26.24 -2.01 1.05
C LEU A 81 26.67 -2.58 2.41
N GLY A 82 27.65 -1.95 3.07
CA GLY A 82 28.09 -2.32 4.43
C GLY A 82 27.15 -1.88 5.55
N GLU A 83 26.19 -1.00 5.29
CA GLU A 83 25.21 -0.60 6.27
C GLU A 83 23.96 -1.49 6.20
N LYS A 84 23.50 -1.96 7.35
CA LYS A 84 22.24 -2.71 7.50
C LYS A 84 21.06 -1.76 7.34
N ALA A 85 20.79 -1.35 6.10
CA ALA A 85 19.71 -0.45 5.73
C ALA A 85 18.69 -1.16 4.83
N ILE A 86 17.46 -0.65 4.83
CA ILE A 86 16.41 -1.09 3.92
C ILE A 86 16.43 -0.14 2.73
N TYR A 87 16.90 -0.63 1.59
CA TYR A 87 16.88 0.11 0.35
C TYR A 87 15.52 -0.05 -0.33
N VAL A 88 14.97 1.03 -0.89
CA VAL A 88 13.69 1.04 -1.61
C VAL A 88 13.93 1.44 -3.05
N TRP A 89 13.54 0.58 -3.97
CA TRP A 89 13.53 0.89 -5.40
C TRP A 89 12.08 0.91 -5.90
N ARG A 90 11.73 2.04 -6.53
CA ARG A 90 10.46 2.21 -7.22
C ARG A 90 10.73 2.29 -8.73
N ALA A 91 10.37 1.25 -9.46
CA ALA A 91 10.42 1.28 -10.92
C ALA A 91 9.46 2.37 -11.44
N LYS A 92 9.88 3.11 -12.47
CA LYS A 92 8.99 4.09 -13.11
C LYS A 92 7.87 3.40 -13.89
N HIS A 93 8.20 2.29 -14.52
CA HIS A 93 7.31 1.53 -15.37
C HIS A 93 7.36 0.05 -15.07
N ILE A 94 6.26 -0.63 -15.37
CA ILE A 94 6.14 -2.08 -15.15
C ILE A 94 7.17 -2.90 -15.95
N TRP A 95 7.55 -2.44 -17.13
CA TRP A 95 8.54 -3.09 -17.98
C TRP A 95 9.99 -2.92 -17.50
N GLU A 96 10.21 -2.19 -16.42
CA GLU A 96 11.53 -2.07 -15.79
C GLU A 96 11.74 -3.07 -14.66
N LEU A 97 10.68 -3.75 -14.21
CA LEU A 97 10.74 -4.65 -13.05
C LEU A 97 11.70 -5.82 -13.25
N ASP A 98 11.86 -6.28 -14.49
CA ASP A 98 12.79 -7.36 -14.84
C ASP A 98 14.25 -7.04 -14.50
N LYS A 99 14.62 -5.74 -14.46
CA LYS A 99 15.96 -5.29 -14.04
C LYS A 99 16.33 -5.75 -12.63
N ALA A 100 15.35 -5.94 -11.74
CA ALA A 100 15.58 -6.46 -10.40
C ALA A 100 16.17 -7.88 -10.41
N ASN A 101 15.99 -8.64 -11.51
CA ASN A 101 16.56 -9.97 -11.65
C ASN A 101 18.10 -9.98 -11.63
N GLU A 102 18.74 -8.89 -12.04
CA GLU A 102 20.19 -8.73 -12.01
C GLU A 102 20.70 -8.35 -10.62
N LEU A 103 19.81 -7.81 -9.77
CA LEU A 103 20.18 -7.26 -8.47
C LEU A 103 19.93 -8.21 -7.31
N CYS A 104 18.91 -9.06 -7.38
CA CYS A 104 18.44 -9.87 -6.26
C CYS A 104 18.65 -11.36 -6.52
N GLN A 105 19.11 -12.09 -5.47
CA GLN A 105 19.30 -13.53 -5.53
C GLN A 105 17.98 -14.28 -5.58
N MET A 106 17.02 -13.89 -4.72
CA MET A 106 15.67 -14.44 -4.67
C MET A 106 14.64 -13.34 -4.52
N PHE A 107 13.35 -13.69 -4.72
CA PHE A 107 12.24 -12.77 -4.53
C PHE A 107 11.26 -13.30 -3.51
N LEU A 108 10.85 -12.43 -2.60
CA LEU A 108 9.85 -12.67 -1.58
C LEU A 108 8.74 -11.63 -1.69
N VAL A 109 7.49 -12.05 -1.83
CA VAL A 109 6.35 -11.15 -1.80
C VAL A 109 5.64 -11.25 -0.46
N GLY A 110 5.27 -10.15 0.08
CA GLY A 110 4.48 -10.10 1.30
C GLY A 110 4.63 -8.79 2.06
N SER A 111 3.73 -8.52 2.87
CA SER A 111 2.50 -9.17 3.28
C SER A 111 1.29 -8.33 2.82
N ASP A 112 0.17 -8.52 3.49
CA ASP A 112 -1.10 -7.84 3.27
C ASP A 112 -1.94 -8.40 2.11
N GLN A 113 -3.08 -7.77 1.78
CA GLN A 113 -4.05 -8.22 0.76
C GLN A 113 -3.55 -8.06 -0.68
N LEU A 114 -2.30 -8.41 -0.94
CA LEU A 114 -1.67 -8.26 -2.26
C LEU A 114 -2.29 -9.18 -3.32
N TRP A 115 -2.93 -10.26 -2.90
CA TRP A 115 -3.53 -11.26 -3.81
C TRP A 115 -5.05 -11.18 -3.89
N ARG A 116 -5.66 -10.11 -3.37
CA ARG A 116 -7.07 -9.84 -3.63
C ARG A 116 -7.26 -9.54 -5.13
N SER A 117 -8.28 -10.15 -5.75
CA SER A 117 -8.56 -10.05 -7.19
C SER A 117 -8.52 -8.61 -7.70
N TYR A 118 -9.23 -7.70 -7.03
CA TYR A 118 -9.24 -6.26 -7.37
C TYR A 118 -7.83 -5.63 -7.44
N PHE A 119 -6.93 -5.99 -6.52
CA PHE A 119 -5.57 -5.44 -6.53
C PHE A 119 -4.66 -6.15 -7.54
N LEU A 120 -4.84 -7.46 -7.74
CA LEU A 120 -4.05 -8.21 -8.72
C LEU A 120 -4.28 -7.69 -10.13
N ILE A 121 -5.54 -7.57 -10.55
CA ILE A 121 -5.91 -7.14 -11.89
C ILE A 121 -5.43 -5.71 -12.13
N GLY A 122 -5.71 -4.80 -11.20
CA GLY A 122 -5.30 -3.39 -11.29
C GLY A 122 -3.79 -3.18 -11.33
N SER A 123 -3.00 -4.10 -10.78
CA SER A 123 -1.53 -4.03 -10.71
C SER A 123 -0.83 -4.89 -11.77
N GLY A 124 -1.55 -5.46 -12.75
CA GLY A 124 -0.97 -6.34 -13.75
C GLY A 124 -0.29 -7.57 -13.15
N TYR A 125 -0.85 -8.10 -12.07
CA TYR A 125 -0.30 -9.28 -11.37
C TYR A 125 1.14 -9.09 -10.83
N TYR A 126 1.54 -7.85 -10.58
CA TYR A 126 2.85 -7.48 -10.05
C TYR A 126 3.31 -8.35 -8.89
N SER A 127 2.43 -8.56 -7.89
CA SER A 127 2.70 -9.34 -6.69
C SER A 127 2.68 -10.86 -6.89
N LEU A 128 2.38 -11.34 -8.09
CA LEU A 128 2.53 -12.74 -8.47
C LEU A 128 3.88 -13.03 -9.13
N LEU A 129 4.81 -12.08 -9.15
CA LEU A 129 6.20 -12.24 -9.57
C LEU A 129 6.38 -12.80 -10.99
N GLY A 130 5.42 -12.57 -11.90
CA GLY A 130 5.51 -13.02 -13.29
C GLY A 130 6.70 -12.41 -14.05
N TRP A 131 7.20 -11.26 -13.58
CA TRP A 131 8.38 -10.57 -14.11
C TRP A 131 9.72 -11.11 -13.57
N VAL A 132 9.68 -12.02 -12.61
CA VAL A 132 10.89 -12.68 -12.10
C VAL A 132 11.36 -13.71 -13.12
N ALA A 133 12.68 -13.80 -13.34
CA ALA A 133 13.27 -14.70 -14.32
C ALA A 133 13.03 -16.17 -13.97
N GLU A 134 12.83 -17.00 -15.00
CA GLU A 134 12.65 -18.44 -14.86
C GLU A 134 13.83 -19.05 -14.09
N GLY A 135 13.53 -19.93 -13.14
CA GLY A 135 14.53 -20.59 -12.31
C GLY A 135 14.97 -19.77 -11.08
N LYS A 136 14.67 -18.46 -11.00
CA LYS A 136 14.89 -17.72 -9.76
C LYS A 136 13.87 -18.14 -8.69
N TYR A 137 14.34 -18.18 -7.46
CA TYR A 137 13.50 -18.59 -6.34
C TYR A 137 12.45 -17.54 -6.00
N ARG A 138 11.19 -17.96 -6.03
CA ARG A 138 10.01 -17.14 -5.72
C ARG A 138 9.33 -17.69 -4.48
N ALA A 139 9.10 -16.83 -3.51
CA ALA A 139 8.33 -17.19 -2.32
C ALA A 139 7.35 -16.09 -1.91
N SER A 140 6.37 -16.44 -1.09
CA SER A 140 5.52 -15.45 -0.43
C SER A 140 5.55 -15.63 1.08
N TYR A 141 5.47 -14.52 1.83
CA TYR A 141 5.31 -14.57 3.26
C TYR A 141 4.05 -13.85 3.70
N SER A 142 3.10 -14.62 4.26
CA SER A 142 1.88 -14.07 4.87
C SER A 142 1.06 -13.16 3.94
N THR A 143 1.08 -13.44 2.63
CA THR A 143 0.18 -12.78 1.67
C THR A 143 -1.27 -13.15 1.96
N SER A 144 -2.20 -12.32 1.52
CA SER A 144 -3.63 -12.49 1.81
C SER A 144 -4.46 -12.24 0.56
N PHE A 145 -5.51 -13.04 0.39
CA PHE A 145 -6.56 -12.76 -0.59
C PHE A 145 -7.61 -11.79 -0.03
N GLY A 146 -7.72 -11.67 1.29
CA GLY A 146 -8.69 -10.79 1.95
C GLY A 146 -10.13 -11.24 1.85
N THR A 147 -10.39 -12.39 1.23
CA THR A 147 -11.70 -13.00 0.99
C THR A 147 -11.60 -14.52 1.15
N ASP A 148 -12.73 -15.22 1.32
CA ASP A 148 -12.77 -16.66 1.51
C ASP A 148 -12.79 -17.44 0.20
N SER A 149 -12.96 -16.75 -0.93
CA SER A 149 -12.91 -17.30 -2.28
C SER A 149 -12.22 -16.31 -3.21
N PHE A 150 -11.64 -16.80 -4.30
CA PHE A 150 -11.09 -15.93 -5.34
C PHE A 150 -12.21 -15.38 -6.22
N GLU A 151 -12.26 -14.06 -6.36
CA GLU A 151 -13.35 -13.31 -7.03
C GLU A 151 -13.05 -13.03 -8.52
N GLY A 152 -12.24 -13.84 -9.19
CA GLY A 152 -11.85 -13.66 -10.59
C GLY A 152 -12.73 -14.40 -11.59
N ASP A 153 -12.69 -13.96 -12.84
CA ASP A 153 -13.28 -14.71 -13.96
C ASP A 153 -12.40 -15.90 -14.38
N ASP A 154 -12.86 -16.71 -15.35
CA ASP A 154 -12.14 -17.91 -15.80
C ASP A 154 -10.74 -17.62 -16.36
N ILE A 155 -10.51 -16.44 -16.94
CA ILE A 155 -9.21 -16.04 -17.49
C ILE A 155 -8.28 -15.67 -16.33
N GLU A 156 -8.78 -14.91 -15.39
CA GLU A 156 -8.05 -14.50 -14.18
C GLU A 156 -7.69 -15.70 -13.31
N ILE A 157 -8.65 -16.61 -13.08
CA ILE A 157 -8.43 -17.87 -12.35
C ILE A 157 -7.27 -18.66 -12.97
N ARG A 158 -7.27 -18.84 -14.30
CA ARG A 158 -6.19 -19.54 -14.99
C ARG A 158 -4.86 -18.80 -14.92
N THR A 159 -4.88 -17.48 -15.09
CA THR A 159 -3.68 -16.65 -15.05
C THR A 159 -3.04 -16.67 -13.67
N VAL A 160 -3.83 -16.44 -12.63
CA VAL A 160 -3.37 -16.48 -11.24
C VAL A 160 -2.89 -17.88 -10.87
N GLY A 161 -3.64 -18.93 -11.24
CA GLY A 161 -3.23 -20.31 -11.00
C GLY A 161 -1.89 -20.67 -11.62
N ASN A 162 -1.65 -20.27 -12.86
CA ASN A 162 -0.37 -20.47 -13.53
C ASN A 162 0.77 -19.75 -12.83
N LEU A 163 0.58 -18.47 -12.49
CA LEU A 163 1.62 -17.69 -11.81
C LEU A 163 1.92 -18.20 -10.40
N LEU A 164 0.89 -18.60 -9.63
CA LEU A 164 1.10 -19.26 -8.34
C LEU A 164 1.85 -20.57 -8.46
N GLY A 165 1.66 -21.29 -9.58
CA GLY A 165 2.37 -22.53 -9.89
C GLY A 165 3.90 -22.35 -10.06
N GLU A 166 4.37 -21.12 -10.29
CA GLU A 166 5.80 -20.80 -10.43
C GLU A 166 6.49 -20.50 -9.08
N PHE A 167 5.74 -20.40 -7.98
CA PHE A 167 6.32 -20.19 -6.65
C PHE A 167 6.94 -21.49 -6.12
N ASN A 168 8.14 -21.36 -5.57
CA ASN A 168 8.83 -22.44 -4.88
C ASN A 168 8.19 -22.71 -3.52
N ARG A 169 7.84 -21.66 -2.78
CA ARG A 169 7.18 -21.78 -1.47
C ARG A 169 6.15 -20.66 -1.28
N ILE A 170 4.97 -21.02 -0.81
CA ILE A 170 3.87 -20.07 -0.53
C ILE A 170 3.49 -20.15 0.94
N SER A 171 3.41 -18.99 1.60
CA SER A 171 2.72 -18.88 2.88
C SER A 171 1.68 -17.79 2.88
N ILE A 172 0.59 -18.05 3.58
CA ILE A 172 -0.64 -17.27 3.61
C ILE A 172 -1.00 -16.93 5.05
N ARG A 173 -1.63 -15.78 5.25
CA ARG A 173 -2.03 -15.26 6.56
C ARG A 173 -3.31 -15.88 7.11
N GLU A 174 -4.22 -16.36 6.24
CA GLU A 174 -5.51 -16.98 6.60
C GLU A 174 -5.65 -18.39 6.03
N LYS A 175 -6.40 -19.26 6.71
CA LYS A 175 -6.62 -20.65 6.27
C LYS A 175 -7.41 -20.74 4.98
N SER A 176 -8.39 -19.85 4.79
CA SER A 176 -9.15 -19.75 3.55
C SER A 176 -8.24 -19.51 2.37
N GLY A 177 -7.23 -18.64 2.50
CA GLY A 177 -6.23 -18.35 1.48
C GLY A 177 -5.35 -19.56 1.13
N VAL A 178 -5.03 -20.43 2.11
CA VAL A 178 -4.33 -21.71 1.83
C VAL A 178 -5.17 -22.59 0.90
N GLN A 179 -6.48 -22.65 1.14
CA GLN A 179 -7.38 -23.41 0.28
C GLN A 179 -7.51 -22.80 -1.12
N ILE A 180 -7.57 -21.46 -1.21
CA ILE A 180 -7.61 -20.72 -2.49
C ILE A 180 -6.37 -21.07 -3.33
N VAL A 181 -5.16 -20.98 -2.76
CA VAL A 181 -3.91 -21.35 -3.46
C VAL A 181 -3.96 -22.76 -4.00
N ASN A 182 -4.36 -23.72 -3.16
CA ASN A 182 -4.48 -25.13 -3.57
C ASN A 182 -5.49 -25.32 -4.71
N ASN A 183 -6.63 -24.66 -4.63
CA ASN A 183 -7.69 -24.78 -5.65
C ASN A 183 -7.26 -24.16 -6.99
N LEU A 184 -6.54 -23.03 -6.96
CA LEU A 184 -6.14 -22.33 -8.16
C LEU A 184 -4.94 -22.97 -8.86
N SER A 185 -3.95 -23.48 -8.11
CA SER A 185 -2.65 -23.88 -8.65
C SER A 185 -2.22 -25.31 -8.30
N GLY A 186 -2.86 -25.95 -7.33
CA GLY A 186 -2.41 -27.23 -6.78
C GLY A 186 -1.18 -27.11 -5.85
N VAL A 187 -0.62 -25.91 -5.66
CA VAL A 187 0.53 -25.69 -4.80
C VAL A 187 0.09 -25.76 -3.33
N LYS A 188 0.93 -26.37 -2.49
CA LYS A 188 0.70 -26.40 -1.05
C LYS A 188 1.20 -25.11 -0.40
N ALA A 189 0.30 -24.38 0.24
CA ALA A 189 0.65 -23.20 1.02
C ALA A 189 0.70 -23.50 2.52
N LYS A 190 1.51 -22.76 3.27
CA LYS A 190 1.62 -22.82 4.73
C LYS A 190 0.83 -21.65 5.35
N TRP A 191 0.04 -21.91 6.37
CA TRP A 191 -0.52 -20.86 7.20
C TRP A 191 0.49 -20.35 8.20
N VAL A 192 0.79 -19.03 8.19
CA VAL A 192 1.77 -18.35 9.03
C VAL A 192 1.17 -17.11 9.68
N VAL A 193 1.83 -16.59 10.71
CA VAL A 193 1.42 -15.32 11.34
C VAL A 193 1.76 -14.12 10.47
N ASP A 194 1.02 -13.02 10.67
CA ASP A 194 1.35 -11.74 10.04
C ASP A 194 2.77 -11.29 10.43
N PRO A 195 3.52 -10.63 9.53
CA PRO A 195 4.88 -10.14 9.81
C PRO A 195 5.01 -9.30 11.07
N VAL A 196 3.98 -8.56 11.47
CA VAL A 196 4.06 -7.73 12.68
C VAL A 196 4.36 -8.55 13.93
N PHE A 197 4.06 -9.85 13.95
CA PHE A 197 4.41 -10.76 15.05
C PHE A 197 5.83 -11.34 14.95
N LEU A 198 6.56 -11.12 13.85
CA LEU A 198 7.97 -11.55 13.76
C LEU A 198 8.90 -10.72 14.63
N LEU A 199 8.47 -9.50 14.95
CA LEU A 199 9.14 -8.60 15.89
C LEU A 199 8.43 -8.63 17.25
N GLY A 200 9.18 -8.38 18.30
CA GLY A 200 8.63 -8.22 19.65
C GLY A 200 8.29 -6.77 19.98
N GLU A 201 7.61 -6.58 21.11
CA GLU A 201 7.31 -5.23 21.63
C GLU A 201 8.54 -4.33 21.71
N GLU A 202 9.71 -4.88 22.13
CA GLU A 202 10.97 -4.15 22.23
C GLU A 202 11.43 -3.57 20.89
N ASP A 203 11.16 -4.25 19.78
CA ASP A 203 11.52 -3.79 18.45
C ASP A 203 10.70 -2.57 18.01
N TYR A 204 9.45 -2.55 18.41
CA TYR A 204 8.56 -1.42 18.15
C TYR A 204 8.78 -0.25 19.11
N SER A 205 9.46 -0.45 20.25
CA SER A 205 9.74 0.61 21.21
C SER A 205 10.49 1.80 20.60
N LYS A 206 11.27 1.57 19.54
CA LYS A 206 11.99 2.61 18.79
C LYS A 206 11.06 3.58 18.03
N LEU A 207 9.85 3.11 17.73
CA LEU A 207 8.83 3.91 17.04
C LEU A 207 7.91 4.64 18.04
N ILE A 208 8.01 4.38 19.34
CA ILE A 208 7.14 4.99 20.34
C ILE A 208 7.62 6.41 20.64
N ILE A 209 6.74 7.37 20.49
CA ILE A 209 7.00 8.77 20.81
C ILE A 209 7.05 8.92 22.33
N ASN A 210 8.16 9.47 22.83
CA ASN A 210 8.33 9.74 24.25
C ASN A 210 7.64 11.05 24.63
N ASP A 211 6.34 10.99 24.85
CA ASP A 211 5.52 12.07 25.39
C ASP A 211 4.80 11.63 26.68
N ASN A 212 4.13 12.55 27.37
CA ASN A 212 3.42 12.28 28.62
C ASN A 212 1.93 11.96 28.41
N ASN A 213 1.50 11.73 27.17
CA ASN A 213 0.10 11.43 26.89
C ASN A 213 -0.23 10.00 27.34
N GLU A 214 -1.36 9.85 28.02
CA GLU A 214 -2.00 8.58 28.33
C GLU A 214 -3.49 8.65 27.99
N TYR A 215 -4.04 7.58 27.45
CA TYR A 215 -5.42 7.51 27.01
C TYR A 215 -6.16 6.39 27.76
N ASN A 216 -7.37 6.67 28.22
CA ASN A 216 -8.22 5.60 28.73
C ASN A 216 -8.68 4.71 27.58
N ILE A 217 -9.05 5.34 26.44
CA ILE A 217 -9.48 4.63 25.21
C ILE A 217 -8.65 5.12 24.04
N GLY A 218 -8.01 4.19 23.33
CA GLY A 218 -7.50 4.39 21.98
C GLY A 218 -8.40 3.72 20.96
N PHE A 219 -8.74 4.40 19.88
CA PHE A 219 -9.53 3.78 18.83
C PHE A 219 -8.90 3.93 17.43
N TYR A 220 -9.01 2.87 16.65
CA TYR A 220 -8.63 2.86 15.25
C TYR A 220 -9.75 2.21 14.43
N ILE A 221 -10.55 3.04 13.78
CA ILE A 221 -11.72 2.65 13.02
C ILE A 221 -11.53 3.02 11.56
N LEU A 222 -11.63 2.04 10.68
CA LEU A 222 -11.49 2.20 9.23
C LEU A 222 -12.82 2.57 8.57
N ASP A 223 -13.90 1.92 9.00
CA ASP A 223 -15.22 2.09 8.41
C ASP A 223 -16.21 2.57 9.49
N PHE A 224 -16.51 3.87 9.52
CA PHE A 224 -17.46 4.43 10.47
C PHE A 224 -18.91 4.20 10.03
N THR A 225 -19.72 3.72 10.97
CA THR A 225 -21.18 3.65 10.87
C THR A 225 -21.79 4.44 12.01
N ASP A 226 -23.08 4.82 11.89
CA ASP A 226 -23.78 5.53 12.96
C ASP A 226 -23.73 4.74 14.28
N SER A 227 -23.84 3.42 14.23
CA SER A 227 -23.76 2.54 15.41
C SER A 227 -22.38 2.62 16.09
N LYS A 228 -21.28 2.61 15.30
CA LYS A 228 -19.91 2.74 15.82
C LYS A 228 -19.67 4.13 16.42
N ILE A 229 -20.20 5.17 15.76
CA ILE A 229 -20.11 6.55 16.26
C ILE A 229 -20.82 6.69 17.62
N CYS A 230 -22.09 6.26 17.70
CA CYS A 230 -22.85 6.29 18.96
C CYS A 230 -22.19 5.46 20.07
N PHE A 231 -21.62 4.30 19.70
CA PHE A 231 -20.89 3.47 20.65
C PHE A 231 -19.65 4.21 21.20
N LEU A 232 -18.81 4.76 20.32
CA LEU A 232 -17.61 5.49 20.74
C LEU A 232 -17.94 6.70 21.60
N GLU A 233 -18.95 7.50 21.21
CA GLU A 233 -19.41 8.66 22.00
C GLU A 233 -19.81 8.23 23.42
N ARG A 234 -20.58 7.16 23.54
CA ARG A 234 -21.00 6.62 24.85
C ARG A 234 -19.79 6.17 25.68
N GLN A 235 -18.82 5.46 25.10
CA GLN A 235 -17.63 5.04 25.83
C GLN A 235 -16.78 6.24 26.28
N ILE A 236 -16.63 7.24 25.43
CA ILE A 236 -15.92 8.49 25.75
C ILE A 236 -16.57 9.20 26.93
N GLU A 237 -17.91 9.25 26.99
CA GLU A 237 -18.64 9.85 28.12
C GLU A 237 -18.44 9.08 29.42
N ILE A 238 -18.49 7.75 29.40
CA ILE A 238 -18.32 6.89 30.58
C ILE A 238 -16.90 7.02 31.16
N TYR A 239 -15.86 7.01 30.30
CA TYR A 239 -14.46 6.99 30.72
C TYR A 239 -13.82 8.37 30.87
N ASN A 240 -14.62 9.41 30.94
CA ASN A 240 -14.24 10.78 31.29
C ASN A 240 -13.08 11.37 30.45
N TYR A 241 -13.19 11.28 29.11
CA TYR A 241 -12.54 12.13 28.12
C TYR A 241 -11.04 11.93 27.79
N SER A 242 -10.32 11.00 28.40
CA SER A 242 -8.96 10.69 27.95
C SER A 242 -8.98 9.69 26.78
N CYS A 243 -9.35 10.18 25.59
CA CYS A 243 -9.47 9.35 24.40
C CYS A 243 -8.64 9.92 23.25
N ALA A 244 -8.12 9.04 22.41
CA ALA A 244 -7.47 9.42 21.17
C ALA A 244 -7.75 8.39 20.07
N GLY A 245 -7.80 8.82 18.83
CA GLY A 245 -8.09 7.92 17.72
C GLY A 245 -7.47 8.30 16.40
N TYR A 246 -7.52 7.33 15.52
CA TYR A 246 -7.15 7.43 14.12
C TYR A 246 -8.24 6.83 13.24
N THR A 247 -8.33 7.33 12.03
CA THR A 247 -9.19 6.78 10.98
C THR A 247 -8.50 6.94 9.63
N ASP A 248 -9.06 6.30 8.60
CA ASP A 248 -8.63 6.56 7.23
C ASP A 248 -8.87 8.04 6.85
N ALA A 249 -7.91 8.62 6.14
CA ALA A 249 -7.94 10.04 5.77
C ALA A 249 -9.19 10.42 4.93
N MET A 250 -9.78 9.47 4.21
CA MET A 250 -11.00 9.70 3.41
C MET A 250 -12.25 9.84 4.29
N VAL A 251 -12.32 9.11 5.39
CA VAL A 251 -13.46 9.12 6.32
C VAL A 251 -13.45 10.39 7.19
N GLN A 252 -12.27 10.93 7.49
CA GLN A 252 -12.13 12.12 8.32
C GLN A 252 -12.87 13.35 7.77
N LYS A 253 -13.11 13.41 6.45
CA LYS A 253 -13.83 14.53 5.80
C LYS A 253 -15.35 14.52 5.99
N THR A 254 -15.92 13.39 6.38
CA THR A 254 -17.37 13.19 6.51
C THR A 254 -17.85 13.05 7.97
N MET A 255 -16.91 13.11 8.93
CA MET A 255 -17.25 12.91 10.35
C MET A 255 -17.90 14.13 10.98
N ASP A 256 -18.89 13.85 11.83
CA ASP A 256 -19.50 14.83 12.71
C ASP A 256 -18.45 15.45 13.66
N ASP A 257 -18.57 16.75 13.94
CA ASP A 257 -17.60 17.53 14.73
C ASP A 257 -17.33 16.93 16.14
N LYS A 258 -18.22 16.10 16.64
CA LYS A 258 -18.11 15.51 17.99
C LYS A 258 -16.94 14.54 18.14
N LEU A 259 -16.72 13.64 17.20
CA LEU A 259 -15.57 12.71 17.24
C LEU A 259 -14.28 13.31 16.67
N ALA A 260 -14.41 14.30 15.78
CA ALA A 260 -13.25 14.94 15.14
C ALA A 260 -12.25 15.51 16.15
N LYS A 261 -12.72 16.00 17.32
CA LYS A 261 -11.86 16.53 18.40
C LYS A 261 -10.95 15.49 19.07
N TYR A 262 -11.27 14.19 18.95
CA TYR A 262 -10.46 13.10 19.52
C TYR A 262 -9.51 12.50 18.49
N LEU A 263 -9.62 12.88 17.23
CA LEU A 263 -8.70 12.41 16.20
C LEU A 263 -7.36 13.11 16.33
N LEU A 264 -6.30 12.32 16.36
CA LEU A 264 -4.94 12.85 16.41
C LEU A 264 -4.55 13.46 15.06
N ILE A 265 -3.97 14.65 15.11
CA ILE A 265 -3.59 15.43 13.92
C ILE A 265 -2.35 14.83 13.24
N SER A 266 -1.44 14.27 14.04
CA SER A 266 -0.24 13.62 13.50
C SER A 266 -0.61 12.33 12.79
N LYS A 267 -0.17 12.20 11.54
CA LYS A 267 -0.49 11.07 10.67
C LYS A 267 0.70 10.13 10.46
N THR A 268 1.62 10.07 11.42
CA THR A 268 2.78 9.18 11.33
C THR A 268 2.50 7.80 11.94
N VAL A 269 3.23 6.80 11.46
CA VAL A 269 3.21 5.45 12.02
C VAL A 269 3.55 5.47 13.50
N GLU A 270 4.54 6.29 13.88
CA GLU A 270 4.99 6.45 15.27
C GLU A 270 3.86 6.99 16.15
N SER A 271 3.11 7.97 15.68
CA SER A 271 2.00 8.52 16.47
C SER A 271 0.84 7.53 16.60
N TRP A 272 0.56 6.76 15.54
CA TRP A 272 -0.46 5.71 15.56
C TRP A 272 -0.11 4.57 16.53
N ILE A 273 1.12 4.03 16.45
CA ILE A 273 1.55 2.94 17.33
C ILE A 273 1.67 3.40 18.78
N THR A 274 2.10 4.66 19.01
CA THR A 274 2.18 5.28 20.34
C THR A 274 0.79 5.41 20.96
N MET A 275 -0.22 5.80 20.21
CA MET A 275 -1.60 5.87 20.69
C MET A 275 -2.04 4.50 21.21
N ILE A 276 -1.85 3.41 20.46
CA ILE A 276 -2.21 2.06 20.89
C ILE A 276 -1.43 1.68 22.17
N LYS A 277 -0.11 1.89 22.18
CA LYS A 277 0.75 1.54 23.34
C LYS A 277 0.36 2.28 24.61
N LYS A 278 -0.05 3.55 24.51
CA LYS A 278 -0.40 4.40 25.64
C LYS A 278 -1.87 4.36 26.05
N SER A 279 -2.68 3.60 25.32
CA SER A 279 -4.08 3.37 25.66
C SER A 279 -4.21 2.28 26.71
N LYS A 280 -5.17 2.45 27.65
CA LYS A 280 -5.55 1.40 28.60
C LYS A 280 -6.43 0.35 27.95
N PHE A 281 -7.29 0.78 27.03
CA PHE A 281 -8.20 -0.07 26.24
C PHE A 281 -8.17 0.33 24.76
N VAL A 282 -8.29 -0.65 23.86
CA VAL A 282 -8.26 -0.42 22.40
C VAL A 282 -9.58 -0.86 21.77
N ILE A 283 -10.19 0.03 20.97
CA ILE A 283 -11.39 -0.25 20.17
C ILE A 283 -11.00 -0.17 18.68
N THR A 284 -11.27 -1.22 17.92
CA THR A 284 -10.88 -1.22 16.51
C THR A 284 -11.78 -2.11 15.65
N ASP A 285 -11.84 -1.83 14.35
CA ASP A 285 -12.35 -2.72 13.30
C ASP A 285 -11.22 -3.18 12.35
N SER A 286 -9.97 -2.84 12.71
CA SER A 286 -8.79 -3.14 11.91
C SER A 286 -8.06 -4.39 12.40
N PHE A 287 -7.69 -5.26 11.47
CA PHE A 287 -6.83 -6.41 11.76
C PHE A 287 -5.51 -5.98 12.44
N HIS A 288 -4.84 -4.95 11.93
CA HIS A 288 -3.58 -4.50 12.51
C HIS A 288 -3.76 -3.76 13.83
N GLY A 289 -4.87 -3.01 13.99
CA GLY A 289 -5.22 -2.43 15.30
C GLY A 289 -5.32 -3.50 16.38
N MET A 290 -5.98 -4.62 16.07
CA MET A 290 -6.06 -5.79 16.95
C MET A 290 -4.68 -6.43 17.18
N CYS A 291 -3.87 -6.63 16.14
CA CYS A 291 -2.54 -7.22 16.28
C CYS A 291 -1.66 -6.42 17.24
N PHE A 292 -1.66 -5.08 17.12
CA PHE A 292 -0.87 -4.23 18.02
C PHE A 292 -1.46 -4.12 19.42
N ALA A 293 -2.77 -4.25 19.60
CA ALA A 293 -3.37 -4.41 20.92
C ALA A 293 -2.83 -5.69 21.60
N ILE A 294 -2.75 -6.80 20.86
CA ILE A 294 -2.20 -8.07 21.36
C ILE A 294 -0.69 -7.93 21.68
N ILE A 295 0.11 -7.35 20.75
CA ILE A 295 1.56 -7.16 20.93
C ILE A 295 1.86 -6.32 22.18
N PHE A 296 1.04 -5.30 22.47
CA PHE A 296 1.23 -4.42 23.62
C PHE A 296 0.45 -4.85 24.86
N HIS A 297 -0.12 -6.04 24.87
CA HIS A 297 -0.92 -6.60 25.98
C HIS A 297 -2.03 -5.64 26.45
N LYS A 298 -2.75 -5.05 25.50
CA LYS A 298 -3.87 -4.15 25.81
C LYS A 298 -5.18 -4.90 25.80
N PRO A 299 -6.07 -4.65 26.77
CA PRO A 299 -7.48 -5.02 26.61
C PRO A 299 -8.04 -4.39 25.33
N PHE A 300 -8.86 -5.13 24.62
CA PHE A 300 -9.41 -4.64 23.35
C PHE A 300 -10.75 -5.26 23.01
N VAL A 301 -11.47 -4.61 22.10
CA VAL A 301 -12.63 -5.13 21.41
C VAL A 301 -12.49 -4.87 19.91
N VAL A 302 -12.87 -5.86 19.10
CA VAL A 302 -12.92 -5.73 17.65
C VAL A 302 -14.36 -5.66 17.20
N ILE A 303 -14.72 -4.55 16.52
CA ILE A 303 -16.06 -4.38 15.97
C ILE A 303 -16.11 -5.05 14.59
N ALA A 304 -16.90 -6.09 14.48
CA ALA A 304 -17.17 -6.78 13.23
C ALA A 304 -18.37 -6.14 12.54
N ASP A 305 -18.23 -5.86 11.25
CA ASP A 305 -19.34 -5.53 10.39
C ASP A 305 -19.60 -6.68 9.43
N GLU A 306 -20.71 -7.39 9.63
CA GLU A 306 -21.10 -8.55 8.81
C GLU A 306 -21.37 -8.18 7.34
N ASN A 307 -21.69 -6.90 7.09
CA ASN A 307 -21.92 -6.38 5.75
C ASN A 307 -20.61 -6.02 5.03
N ILE A 308 -19.51 -5.85 5.79
CA ILE A 308 -18.19 -5.58 5.25
C ILE A 308 -17.38 -6.89 5.30
N GLN A 309 -17.55 -7.77 4.32
CA GLN A 309 -16.76 -9.02 4.17
C GLN A 309 -15.24 -8.77 4.05
N ARG A 310 -14.80 -7.53 4.20
CA ARG A 310 -13.46 -7.07 3.96
C ARG A 310 -12.50 -7.49 5.07
N GLY A 311 -11.98 -8.71 4.96
CA GLY A 311 -10.89 -9.18 5.81
C GLY A 311 -11.28 -9.60 7.21
N PHE A 312 -12.56 -9.82 7.49
CA PHE A 312 -13.08 -10.28 8.77
C PHE A 312 -12.56 -11.67 9.14
N THR A 313 -12.51 -12.58 8.18
CA THR A 313 -12.03 -13.96 8.39
C THR A 313 -10.63 -14.00 9.05
N ARG A 314 -9.73 -13.09 8.70
CA ARG A 314 -8.38 -13.02 9.30
C ARG A 314 -8.42 -12.68 10.80
N ILE A 315 -9.31 -11.77 11.18
CA ILE A 315 -9.56 -11.38 12.57
C ILE A 315 -10.10 -12.59 13.32
N GLN A 316 -11.16 -13.19 12.78
CA GLN A 316 -11.82 -14.34 13.38
C GLN A 316 -10.88 -15.55 13.54
N GLU A 317 -10.11 -15.88 12.49
CA GLU A 317 -9.18 -17.01 12.54
C GLU A 317 -8.07 -16.82 13.57
N LEU A 318 -7.51 -15.59 13.66
CA LEU A 318 -6.48 -15.32 14.66
C LEU A 318 -7.04 -15.35 16.08
N LEU A 319 -8.18 -14.70 16.32
CA LEU A 319 -8.79 -14.66 17.65
C LEU A 319 -9.27 -16.06 18.09
N ASN A 320 -9.87 -16.84 17.21
CA ASN A 320 -10.23 -18.25 17.48
C ASN A 320 -9.00 -19.08 17.86
N ARG A 321 -7.87 -18.88 17.17
CA ARG A 321 -6.62 -19.59 17.48
C ARG A 321 -6.08 -19.23 18.86
N LEU A 322 -6.30 -18.00 19.29
CA LEU A 322 -5.86 -17.50 20.59
C LEU A 322 -6.87 -17.73 21.71
N GLY A 323 -8.09 -18.18 21.42
CA GLY A 323 -9.17 -18.34 22.39
C GLY A 323 -9.75 -16.98 22.83
N LEU A 324 -9.78 -16.02 21.92
CA LEU A 324 -10.24 -14.64 22.12
C LEU A 324 -11.45 -14.30 21.21
N GLU A 325 -12.17 -15.29 20.73
CA GLU A 325 -13.33 -15.10 19.84
C GLU A 325 -14.44 -14.23 20.46
N ASN A 326 -14.56 -14.21 21.79
CA ASN A 326 -15.48 -13.35 22.52
C ASN A 326 -15.12 -11.85 22.48
N HIS A 327 -13.91 -11.49 22.01
CA HIS A 327 -13.51 -10.10 21.78
C HIS A 327 -14.02 -9.51 20.45
N ILE A 328 -14.74 -10.30 19.66
CA ILE A 328 -15.42 -9.86 18.46
C ILE A 328 -16.84 -9.47 18.83
N VAL A 329 -17.24 -8.26 18.49
CA VAL A 329 -18.57 -7.71 18.74
C VAL A 329 -19.19 -7.26 17.44
N SER A 330 -20.42 -7.69 17.18
CA SER A 330 -21.18 -7.23 16.01
C SER A 330 -21.72 -5.80 16.19
N ASN A 331 -22.05 -5.14 15.09
CA ASN A 331 -22.69 -3.81 15.15
C ASN A 331 -24.00 -3.80 15.95
N GLU A 332 -24.74 -4.92 15.96
CA GLU A 332 -26.01 -5.05 16.69
C GLU A 332 -25.80 -5.12 18.21
N GLU A 333 -24.69 -5.72 18.63
CA GLU A 333 -24.34 -5.90 20.04
C GLU A 333 -23.74 -4.64 20.69
N LEU A 334 -23.27 -3.65 19.90
CA LEU A 334 -22.57 -2.46 20.39
C LEU A 334 -23.32 -1.72 21.50
N ASN A 335 -24.67 -1.73 21.47
CA ASN A 335 -25.46 -1.07 22.51
C ASN A 335 -25.33 -1.72 23.89
N ASN A 336 -24.98 -2.99 23.95
CA ASN A 336 -24.89 -3.79 25.18
C ASN A 336 -23.44 -4.03 25.64
N VAL A 337 -22.44 -3.52 24.88
CA VAL A 337 -21.03 -3.72 25.21
C VAL A 337 -20.66 -2.89 26.44
N CYS A 338 -20.08 -3.56 27.44
CA CYS A 338 -19.41 -3.02 28.58
C CYS A 338 -17.92 -3.33 28.46
N LEU A 339 -17.04 -2.34 28.45
CA LEU A 339 -15.61 -2.57 28.18
C LEU A 339 -14.93 -3.37 29.30
N GLU A 340 -15.45 -3.29 30.52
CA GLU A 340 -14.96 -4.05 31.68
C GLU A 340 -15.03 -5.56 31.47
N ASP A 341 -15.98 -6.05 30.65
CA ASP A 341 -16.11 -7.48 30.34
C ASP A 341 -14.96 -8.01 29.47
N TYR A 342 -14.17 -7.11 28.87
CA TYR A 342 -13.06 -7.42 27.95
C TYR A 342 -11.68 -7.08 28.54
N GLU A 343 -11.60 -6.64 29.82
CA GLU A 343 -10.35 -6.26 30.44
C GLU A 343 -9.49 -7.45 30.88
N ASP A 344 -10.13 -8.57 31.28
CA ASP A 344 -9.42 -9.73 31.85
C ASP A 344 -8.91 -10.67 30.75
N ILE A 345 -7.80 -10.31 30.13
CA ILE A 345 -7.11 -11.14 29.15
C ILE A 345 -5.92 -11.84 29.78
N ASN A 346 -5.91 -13.16 29.77
CA ASN A 346 -4.79 -13.96 30.25
C ASN A 346 -3.64 -13.99 29.22
N TYR A 347 -2.89 -12.90 29.11
CA TYR A 347 -1.80 -12.78 28.16
C TYR A 347 -0.71 -13.83 28.31
N LYS A 348 -0.51 -14.43 29.51
CA LYS A 348 0.44 -15.56 29.68
C LYS A 348 0.03 -16.79 28.85
N VAL A 349 -1.25 -17.05 28.72
CA VAL A 349 -1.76 -18.14 27.88
C VAL A 349 -1.67 -17.76 26.42
N ILE A 350 -2.09 -16.53 26.07
CA ILE A 350 -2.05 -16.00 24.70
C ILE A 350 -0.63 -16.03 24.15
N ASP A 351 0.35 -15.49 24.89
CA ASP A 351 1.76 -15.46 24.50
C ASP A 351 2.32 -16.84 24.23
N ARG A 352 1.96 -17.84 25.06
CA ARG A 352 2.41 -19.21 24.83
C ARG A 352 1.91 -19.77 23.51
N ILE A 353 0.63 -19.55 23.18
CA ILE A 353 0.03 -20.02 21.93
C ILE A 353 0.64 -19.24 20.75
N LEU A 354 0.69 -17.90 20.85
CA LEU A 354 1.20 -17.03 19.83
C LEU A 354 2.68 -17.27 19.53
N ASN A 355 3.52 -17.45 20.57
CA ASN A 355 4.93 -17.76 20.41
C ASN A 355 5.18 -19.08 19.68
N ASN A 356 4.36 -20.12 19.90
CA ASN A 356 4.46 -21.34 19.10
C ASN A 356 4.20 -21.05 17.62
N CYS A 357 3.17 -20.26 17.32
CA CYS A 357 2.85 -19.88 15.93
C CYS A 357 3.95 -19.03 15.31
N ILE A 358 4.51 -18.10 16.07
CA ILE A 358 5.63 -17.24 15.64
C ILE A 358 6.86 -18.09 15.35
N ASN A 359 7.21 -19.02 16.21
CA ASN A 359 8.37 -19.87 16.03
C ASN A 359 8.24 -20.76 14.79
N GLU A 360 7.06 -21.39 14.57
CA GLU A 360 6.80 -22.14 13.35
C GLU A 360 6.91 -21.27 12.10
N SER A 361 6.41 -20.04 12.16
CA SER A 361 6.47 -19.10 11.05
C SER A 361 7.88 -18.63 10.75
N LYS A 362 8.67 -18.35 11.79
CA LYS A 362 10.12 -17.99 11.68
C LYS A 362 10.93 -19.15 11.12
N MET A 363 10.70 -20.37 11.57
CA MET A 363 11.38 -21.56 11.02
C MET A 363 11.09 -21.69 9.53
N TRP A 364 9.80 -21.62 9.14
CA TRP A 364 9.38 -21.72 7.74
C TRP A 364 10.03 -20.62 6.88
N LEU A 365 10.04 -19.38 7.37
CA LEU A 365 10.64 -18.25 6.64
C LEU A 365 12.16 -18.42 6.49
N ASN A 366 12.86 -18.81 7.55
CA ASN A 366 14.32 -19.00 7.52
C ASN A 366 14.72 -20.15 6.59
N GLU A 367 13.98 -21.26 6.60
CA GLU A 367 14.17 -22.35 5.64
C GLU A 367 13.95 -21.87 4.20
N THR A 368 12.87 -21.12 3.97
CA THR A 368 12.53 -20.56 2.65
C THR A 368 13.63 -19.64 2.12
N VAL A 369 14.16 -18.77 2.96
CA VAL A 369 15.27 -17.87 2.60
C VAL A 369 16.54 -18.68 2.33
N SER A 370 16.87 -19.64 3.19
CA SER A 370 18.05 -20.50 3.01
C SER A 370 18.01 -21.27 1.70
N GLU A 371 16.87 -21.85 1.35
CA GLU A 371 16.67 -22.55 0.07
C GLU A 371 16.81 -21.57 -1.12
N GLY A 372 16.22 -20.39 -1.01
CA GLY A 372 16.26 -19.36 -2.06
C GLY A 372 17.68 -18.85 -2.32
N LEU A 373 18.45 -18.60 -1.27
CA LEU A 373 19.83 -18.13 -1.39
C LEU A 373 20.78 -19.22 -1.93
N ALA A 374 20.45 -20.49 -1.71
CA ALA A 374 21.20 -21.61 -2.26
C ALA A 374 20.84 -21.95 -3.72
N THR A 375 19.78 -21.36 -4.28
CA THR A 375 19.32 -21.62 -5.64
C THR A 375 20.15 -20.83 -6.64
N GLU A 376 20.85 -21.53 -7.53
CA GLU A 376 21.59 -20.90 -8.63
C GLU A 376 20.66 -20.70 -9.83
N CYS A 377 20.64 -19.50 -10.38
CA CYS A 377 19.89 -19.18 -11.59
C CYS A 377 20.68 -18.22 -12.48
N ASN A 378 20.84 -18.60 -13.73
CA ASN A 378 21.48 -17.77 -14.76
C ASN A 378 20.51 -17.34 -15.86
N SER A 379 19.22 -17.61 -15.71
CA SER A 379 18.20 -17.22 -16.67
C SER A 379 17.85 -15.74 -16.49
N ILE A 380 17.64 -15.06 -17.61
CA ILE A 380 17.06 -13.71 -17.68
C ILE A 380 15.67 -13.73 -18.33
N ARG A 381 15.18 -14.91 -18.72
CA ARG A 381 13.89 -15.06 -19.39
C ARG A 381 12.78 -15.01 -18.37
N CYS A 382 11.84 -14.06 -18.54
CA CYS A 382 10.63 -13.96 -17.75
C CYS A 382 9.47 -14.76 -18.37
N ASN A 383 8.40 -14.95 -17.61
CA ASN A 383 7.18 -15.64 -18.04
C ASN A 383 6.57 -15.00 -19.30
N ASP A 384 6.16 -15.83 -20.26
CA ASP A 384 5.61 -15.35 -21.55
C ASP A 384 4.33 -14.51 -21.39
N CYS A 385 3.49 -14.80 -20.38
CA CYS A 385 2.30 -14.00 -20.10
C CYS A 385 2.68 -12.59 -19.62
N TRP A 386 3.71 -12.51 -18.75
CA TRP A 386 4.26 -11.25 -18.30
C TRP A 386 4.88 -10.46 -19.45
N ASN A 387 5.70 -11.11 -20.28
CA ASN A 387 6.37 -10.46 -21.40
C ASN A 387 5.35 -9.81 -22.35
N LYS A 388 4.27 -10.54 -22.70
CA LYS A 388 3.18 -10.01 -23.53
C LYS A 388 2.44 -8.83 -22.87
N PHE A 389 2.16 -8.93 -21.58
CA PHE A 389 1.51 -7.87 -20.83
C PHE A 389 2.40 -6.63 -20.75
N SER A 390 3.65 -6.80 -20.39
CA SER A 390 4.65 -5.73 -20.29
C SER A 390 4.87 -5.03 -21.64
N GLU A 391 5.01 -5.79 -22.73
CA GLU A 391 5.13 -5.26 -24.08
C GLU A 391 3.87 -4.47 -24.49
N SER A 392 2.68 -4.99 -24.18
CA SER A 392 1.43 -4.29 -24.46
C SER A 392 1.36 -2.94 -23.75
N LYS A 393 1.75 -2.89 -22.48
CA LYS A 393 1.80 -1.65 -21.68
C LYS A 393 2.84 -0.66 -22.18
N TYR A 394 4.01 -1.16 -22.56
CA TYR A 394 5.04 -0.33 -23.20
C TYR A 394 4.53 0.31 -24.50
N LEU A 395 3.93 -0.49 -25.39
CA LEU A 395 3.40 0.00 -26.66
C LEU A 395 2.25 1.01 -26.45
N GLU A 396 1.38 0.79 -25.46
CA GLU A 396 0.33 1.74 -25.08
C GLU A 396 0.93 3.07 -24.63
N HIS A 397 1.92 3.01 -23.73
CA HIS A 397 2.63 4.20 -23.25
C HIS A 397 3.31 4.97 -24.39
N MET A 398 4.04 4.26 -25.26
CA MET A 398 4.71 4.88 -26.40
C MET A 398 3.74 5.52 -27.39
N ARG A 399 2.55 4.95 -27.60
CA ARG A 399 1.50 5.59 -28.43
C ARG A 399 1.04 6.91 -27.79
N LYS A 400 0.80 6.94 -26.47
CA LYS A 400 0.42 8.16 -25.76
C LYS A 400 1.52 9.23 -25.88
N ARG A 401 2.77 8.86 -25.66
CA ARG A 401 3.93 9.76 -25.81
C ARG A 401 4.02 10.33 -27.23
N ASN A 402 4.00 9.46 -28.24
CA ASN A 402 4.11 9.89 -29.63
C ASN A 402 2.97 10.84 -30.03
N SER A 403 1.73 10.60 -29.57
CA SER A 403 0.62 11.49 -29.82
C SER A 403 0.85 12.88 -29.24
N ILE A 404 1.31 12.96 -27.99
CA ILE A 404 1.65 14.21 -27.29
C ILE A 404 2.81 14.93 -28.00
N SER A 405 3.90 14.21 -28.26
CA SER A 405 5.09 14.75 -28.92
C SER A 405 4.80 15.36 -30.29
N ASN A 406 3.96 14.67 -31.11
CA ASN A 406 3.54 15.16 -32.42
C ASN A 406 2.76 16.47 -32.31
N ILE A 407 1.82 16.56 -31.36
CA ILE A 407 1.04 17.78 -31.15
C ILE A 407 1.94 18.94 -30.71
N ILE A 408 2.88 18.64 -29.83
CA ILE A 408 3.81 19.65 -29.32
C ILE A 408 4.70 20.17 -30.45
N SER A 409 5.33 19.28 -31.21
CA SER A 409 6.22 19.66 -32.30
C SER A 409 5.52 20.43 -33.42
N ASP A 410 4.24 20.12 -33.67
CA ASP A 410 3.44 20.78 -34.70
C ASP A 410 2.97 22.20 -34.31
N ARG A 411 2.81 22.45 -32.98
CA ARG A 411 2.07 23.64 -32.50
C ARG A 411 2.89 24.57 -31.59
N PHE A 412 3.94 24.08 -30.95
CA PHE A 412 4.64 24.83 -29.92
C PHE A 412 6.17 24.80 -30.09
N SER A 413 6.86 25.77 -29.49
CA SER A 413 8.33 25.81 -29.49
C SER A 413 8.92 24.92 -28.41
N CYS A 414 10.19 24.54 -28.56
CA CYS A 414 10.90 23.69 -27.59
C CYS A 414 11.16 24.34 -26.22
N CYS A 415 10.86 25.63 -26.07
CA CYS A 415 11.12 26.38 -24.83
C CYS A 415 9.82 26.68 -24.04
N GLU A 416 8.70 26.07 -24.38
CA GLU A 416 7.45 26.33 -23.67
C GLU A 416 7.46 25.70 -22.26
N LYS A 417 6.77 26.38 -21.36
CA LYS A 417 6.44 25.83 -20.05
C LYS A 417 5.08 25.15 -20.09
N TYR A 418 4.94 24.01 -19.46
CA TYR A 418 3.72 23.22 -19.48
C TYR A 418 3.05 23.14 -18.11
N VAL A 419 1.73 23.16 -18.10
CA VAL A 419 0.89 22.97 -16.92
C VAL A 419 -0.20 21.96 -17.26
N ILE A 420 -0.52 21.06 -16.35
CA ILE A 420 -1.60 20.10 -16.52
C ILE A 420 -2.86 20.65 -15.84
N TRP A 421 -4.00 20.61 -16.50
CA TRP A 421 -5.30 20.92 -15.90
C TRP A 421 -6.14 19.66 -15.77
N GLY A 422 -6.54 19.35 -14.54
CA GLY A 422 -7.32 18.17 -14.18
C GLY A 422 -6.47 17.05 -13.62
N THR A 423 -6.86 16.58 -12.44
CA THR A 423 -6.16 15.53 -11.68
C THR A 423 -7.10 14.35 -11.40
N GLY A 424 -7.97 14.02 -12.35
CA GLY A 424 -8.91 12.90 -12.30
C GLY A 424 -8.37 11.63 -12.95
N ASN A 425 -9.28 10.74 -13.39
CA ASN A 425 -8.94 9.45 -13.98
C ASN A 425 -8.03 9.56 -15.22
N ILE A 426 -8.29 10.54 -16.09
CA ILE A 426 -7.47 10.77 -17.29
C ILE A 426 -6.05 11.19 -16.93
N PHE A 427 -5.90 12.05 -15.91
CA PHE A 427 -4.57 12.38 -15.39
C PHE A 427 -3.80 11.13 -15.00
N SER A 428 -4.42 10.25 -14.27
CA SER A 428 -3.80 9.01 -13.82
C SER A 428 -3.34 8.10 -14.95
N GLU A 429 -4.09 8.09 -16.04
CA GLU A 429 -3.78 7.27 -17.20
C GLU A 429 -2.70 7.90 -18.11
N TYR A 430 -2.64 9.23 -18.21
CA TYR A 430 -1.81 9.95 -19.17
C TYR A 430 -0.63 10.71 -18.53
N SER A 431 -0.65 10.93 -17.21
CA SER A 431 0.35 11.79 -16.53
C SER A 431 1.78 11.38 -16.80
N SER A 432 2.09 10.09 -16.78
CA SER A 432 3.46 9.60 -17.04
C SER A 432 3.94 10.00 -18.45
N ALA A 433 3.12 9.77 -19.47
CA ALA A 433 3.45 10.14 -20.85
C ALA A 433 3.56 11.66 -21.02
N VAL A 434 2.67 12.43 -20.40
CA VAL A 434 2.72 13.91 -20.43
C VAL A 434 3.98 14.43 -19.73
N ILE A 435 4.32 13.88 -18.57
CA ILE A 435 5.49 14.29 -17.79
C ILE A 435 6.77 14.04 -18.57
N GLU A 436 6.90 12.87 -19.20
CA GLU A 436 8.09 12.50 -19.97
C GLU A 436 8.28 13.37 -21.22
N GLU A 437 7.20 13.85 -21.84
CA GLU A 437 7.28 14.68 -23.05
C GLU A 437 7.38 16.19 -22.74
N THR A 438 6.90 16.65 -21.59
CA THR A 438 6.72 18.09 -21.35
C THR A 438 7.38 18.63 -20.07
N SER A 439 7.70 17.77 -19.11
CA SER A 439 8.23 18.19 -17.81
C SER A 439 7.40 19.31 -17.17
N PRO A 440 6.11 19.11 -16.90
CA PRO A 440 5.22 20.16 -16.45
C PRO A 440 5.67 20.73 -15.09
N ILE A 441 5.43 22.02 -14.86
CA ILE A 441 5.90 22.74 -13.66
C ILE A 441 4.97 22.59 -12.44
N TYR A 442 3.67 22.41 -12.67
CA TYR A 442 2.64 22.15 -11.66
C TYR A 442 1.35 21.65 -12.32
N VAL A 443 0.39 21.27 -11.52
CA VAL A 443 -0.97 20.95 -11.98
C VAL A 443 -1.97 21.95 -11.43
N VAL A 444 -3.12 22.11 -12.12
CA VAL A 444 -4.24 22.92 -11.62
C VAL A 444 -5.53 22.12 -11.66
N ASP A 445 -6.42 22.39 -10.72
CA ASP A 445 -7.74 21.77 -10.65
C ASP A 445 -8.77 22.76 -10.09
N ASN A 446 -10.00 22.71 -10.60
CA ASN A 446 -11.11 23.53 -10.09
C ASN A 446 -11.59 23.10 -8.69
N ASN A 447 -11.31 21.86 -8.30
CA ASN A 447 -11.65 21.36 -6.98
C ASN A 447 -10.67 21.89 -5.93
N LYS A 448 -11.15 22.77 -5.04
CA LYS A 448 -10.36 23.39 -3.97
C LYS A 448 -9.74 22.37 -3.00
N ASP A 449 -10.38 21.23 -2.82
CA ASP A 449 -9.90 20.18 -1.91
C ASP A 449 -8.60 19.51 -2.41
N LYS A 450 -8.22 19.78 -3.66
CA LYS A 450 -7.01 19.26 -4.26
C LYS A 450 -5.82 20.25 -4.19
N TRP A 451 -6.06 21.50 -3.84
CA TRP A 451 -5.01 22.51 -3.82
C TRP A 451 -4.00 22.26 -2.70
N GLY A 452 -2.73 22.46 -3.03
CA GLY A 452 -1.60 22.16 -2.16
C GLY A 452 -1.20 20.69 -2.11
N LYS A 453 -1.90 19.79 -2.81
CA LYS A 453 -1.52 18.39 -2.92
C LYS A 453 -0.41 18.20 -3.94
N ILE A 454 0.47 17.23 -3.67
CA ILE A 454 1.56 16.87 -4.58
C ILE A 454 1.15 15.65 -5.40
N TYR A 455 1.30 15.75 -6.72
CA TYR A 455 1.07 14.66 -7.67
C TYR A 455 2.39 14.24 -8.30
N CYS A 456 2.53 12.95 -8.58
CA CYS A 456 3.72 12.38 -9.21
C CYS A 456 5.04 12.80 -8.50
N ASN A 457 5.01 12.91 -7.17
CA ASN A 457 6.10 13.25 -6.26
C ASN A 457 6.65 14.70 -6.32
N TYR A 458 6.23 15.52 -7.27
CA TYR A 458 6.76 16.90 -7.37
C TYR A 458 5.78 17.95 -7.92
N LEU A 459 4.65 17.53 -8.51
CA LEU A 459 3.70 18.46 -9.13
C LEU A 459 2.68 18.97 -8.10
N GLU A 460 2.89 20.17 -7.58
CA GLU A 460 1.93 20.80 -6.69
C GLU A 460 0.63 21.14 -7.44
N CYS A 461 -0.53 20.80 -6.87
CA CYS A 461 -1.83 21.22 -7.37
C CYS A 461 -2.17 22.62 -6.88
N LYS A 462 -2.40 23.53 -7.82
CA LYS A 462 -2.69 24.94 -7.55
C LYS A 462 -4.11 25.32 -7.97
N SER A 463 -4.56 26.46 -7.46
CA SER A 463 -5.76 27.13 -7.99
C SER A 463 -5.53 27.54 -9.45
N PRO A 464 -6.52 27.37 -10.34
CA PRO A 464 -6.41 27.88 -11.73
C PRO A 464 -6.13 29.38 -11.85
N GLU A 465 -6.43 30.16 -10.82
CA GLU A 465 -6.16 31.59 -10.79
C GLU A 465 -4.66 31.92 -10.87
N CYS A 466 -3.77 30.98 -10.51
CA CYS A 466 -2.32 31.20 -10.67
C CYS A 466 -1.89 31.36 -12.14
N LEU A 467 -2.74 30.97 -13.10
CA LEU A 467 -2.46 31.08 -14.52
C LEU A 467 -2.60 32.50 -15.10
N TYR A 468 -3.18 33.47 -14.38
CA TYR A 468 -3.41 34.83 -14.88
C TYR A 468 -2.15 35.57 -15.36
N THR A 469 -1.00 35.22 -14.89
CA THR A 469 0.27 35.91 -15.15
C THR A 469 1.28 35.02 -15.86
N GLU A 470 0.88 33.83 -16.29
CA GLU A 470 1.81 32.83 -16.80
C GLU A 470 1.73 32.73 -18.34
N ASP A 471 2.89 32.65 -18.99
CA ASP A 471 2.99 32.26 -20.42
C ASP A 471 3.29 30.75 -20.47
N VAL A 472 2.24 29.95 -20.57
CA VAL A 472 2.32 28.49 -20.49
C VAL A 472 1.43 27.83 -21.53
N VAL A 473 1.75 26.58 -21.85
CA VAL A 473 0.84 25.65 -22.57
C VAL A 473 0.08 24.82 -21.55
N VAL A 474 -1.23 24.81 -21.61
CA VAL A 474 -2.07 24.04 -20.70
C VAL A 474 -2.53 22.74 -21.33
N ILE A 475 -2.21 21.60 -20.72
CA ILE A 475 -2.66 20.27 -21.15
C ILE A 475 -3.87 19.88 -20.32
N ILE A 476 -5.04 19.82 -20.96
CA ILE A 476 -6.34 19.56 -20.32
C ILE A 476 -6.60 18.05 -20.33
N LEU A 477 -6.43 17.40 -19.19
CA LEU A 477 -6.67 15.96 -19.02
C LEU A 477 -8.04 15.68 -18.40
N VAL A 478 -9.09 15.97 -19.19
CA VAL A 478 -10.49 15.80 -18.82
C VAL A 478 -11.26 15.14 -19.97
N GLU A 479 -11.96 14.04 -19.66
CA GLU A 479 -12.72 13.27 -20.66
C GLU A 479 -13.96 14.00 -21.17
N SER A 480 -14.70 14.66 -20.27
CA SER A 480 -15.94 15.35 -20.63
C SER A 480 -15.66 16.57 -21.49
N GLU A 481 -16.16 16.56 -22.73
CA GLU A 481 -16.07 17.68 -23.66
C GLU A 481 -16.72 18.96 -23.07
N TYR A 482 -17.84 18.80 -22.36
CA TYR A 482 -18.50 19.92 -21.67
C TYR A 482 -17.59 20.57 -20.63
N VAL A 483 -16.91 19.76 -19.82
CA VAL A 483 -15.97 20.26 -18.78
C VAL A 483 -14.73 20.85 -19.46
N SER A 484 -14.20 20.21 -20.49
CA SER A 484 -13.06 20.71 -21.27
C SER A 484 -13.36 22.09 -21.88
N ASN A 485 -14.54 22.28 -22.49
CA ASN A 485 -14.99 23.56 -23.03
C ASN A 485 -15.15 24.63 -21.93
N SER A 486 -15.62 24.25 -20.75
CA SER A 486 -15.68 25.16 -19.58
C SER A 486 -14.29 25.63 -19.16
N ILE A 487 -13.31 24.73 -19.14
CA ILE A 487 -11.90 25.05 -18.85
C ILE A 487 -11.32 25.97 -19.93
N ILE A 488 -11.56 25.69 -21.21
CA ILE A 488 -11.11 26.56 -22.30
C ILE A 488 -11.67 27.97 -22.16
N ASN A 489 -12.94 28.12 -21.74
CA ASN A 489 -13.52 29.42 -21.47
C ASN A 489 -12.89 30.13 -20.27
N GLN A 490 -12.43 29.39 -19.25
CA GLN A 490 -11.64 29.94 -18.17
C GLN A 490 -10.25 30.41 -18.66
N LEU A 491 -9.55 29.61 -19.48
CA LEU A 491 -8.27 29.97 -20.08
C LEU A 491 -8.35 31.26 -20.89
N LYS A 492 -9.44 31.46 -21.65
CA LYS A 492 -9.68 32.73 -22.38
C LYS A 492 -9.75 33.94 -21.44
N LYS A 493 -10.37 33.79 -20.24
CA LYS A 493 -10.40 34.85 -19.23
C LYS A 493 -9.02 35.14 -18.64
N TYR A 494 -8.12 34.16 -18.66
CA TYR A 494 -6.74 34.28 -18.20
C TYR A 494 -5.77 34.74 -19.31
N ASN A 495 -6.30 35.05 -20.51
CA ASN A 495 -5.52 35.36 -21.72
C ASN A 495 -4.57 34.25 -22.18
N ILE A 496 -4.88 33.00 -21.86
CA ILE A 496 -4.13 31.84 -22.32
C ILE A 496 -4.75 31.27 -23.58
N GLY A 497 -4.02 31.35 -24.69
CA GLY A 497 -4.44 30.80 -25.98
C GLY A 497 -3.74 29.48 -26.36
N LYS A 498 -2.74 29.05 -25.58
CA LYS A 498 -1.94 27.85 -25.83
C LYS A 498 -2.47 26.71 -24.97
N TYR A 499 -3.14 25.74 -25.57
CA TYR A 499 -3.61 24.53 -24.86
C TYR A 499 -3.71 23.30 -25.76
N ILE A 500 -3.71 22.14 -25.15
CA ILE A 500 -3.95 20.82 -25.77
C ILE A 500 -5.05 20.14 -24.95
N THR A 501 -6.03 19.53 -25.61
CA THR A 501 -7.11 18.79 -24.95
C THR A 501 -6.85 17.29 -24.96
N TYR A 502 -7.46 16.56 -24.03
CA TYR A 502 -7.45 15.10 -24.02
C TYR A 502 -8.01 14.51 -25.32
N SER A 503 -9.09 15.08 -25.90
CA SER A 503 -9.65 14.60 -27.16
C SER A 503 -8.62 14.66 -28.31
N GLU A 504 -7.83 15.73 -28.41
CA GLU A 504 -6.77 15.84 -29.43
C GLU A 504 -5.66 14.79 -29.22
N ILE A 505 -5.33 14.44 -27.97
CA ILE A 505 -4.33 13.40 -27.66
C ILE A 505 -4.88 12.01 -27.97
N SER A 506 -6.16 11.75 -27.69
CA SER A 506 -6.80 10.44 -27.85
C SER A 506 -7.29 10.15 -29.26
N GLU A 507 -7.64 11.16 -30.07
CA GLU A 507 -8.19 11.01 -31.44
C GLU A 507 -7.15 10.70 -32.51
N LYS A 508 -5.85 10.91 -32.25
CA LYS A 508 -4.79 10.50 -33.19
C LYS A 508 -4.46 8.99 -33.03
N ARG A 509 -5.48 8.13 -33.07
CA ARG A 509 -5.33 6.67 -33.16
C ARG A 509 -5.07 6.20 -34.56
#